data_943cd33ad4d2b04cbf081469cc33846b
#
_entry.id   943cd33ad4d2b04cbf081469cc33846b
#
_cell.length_a   1.000
_cell.length_b   1.000
_cell.length_c   1.000
_cell.angle_alpha   90.00
_cell.angle_beta   90.00
_cell.angle_gamma   90.00
#
_symmetry.space_group_name_H-M   'P 1'
#
loop_
_entity.id
_entity.type
_entity.pdbx_description
1 polymer ?
#
loop_
_entity_poly.entity_id
_entity_poly.type
_entity_poly.pdbx_seq_one_letter_code
_entity_poly.pdbx_strand_id
1 'polypeptide(L)'
;MRTRTFLTALGVALTGMLAAQVSCAGTLENVKKRGELRCGVSDGLAGFSAPDAKGRWQGIDTEMCRAVATAVFGDPEKVTFVPLPNSERFTALQSGEVDMLSRNTTWSASRDNSMGLSFPGGVLFYDGQGFMVHKDAGVKSPKELDGATVCTQSGSTSEMNMADYFASQGLHYQAVTFESPAQLLAAFEGSRCDAISTDSSQLAALRSQLKAPDSGVILPEMISKEPLAPMVRRGDEPWGKVVSWTLYAMLNAEEMGINSKNVDTLATTPKSPDMARLLGKDGDFGKQLGLSNDWAHNIVKKVGNYGEIFDRTVGEHSPLKLARGKNALWNAGGFQYAPPVR
;
A
#
# COMPACT_ATOMS: atom_id res chain seq x y z
N MET A 1 35.65 -23.38 -81.34
CA MET A 1 34.36 -23.39 -80.67
C MET A 1 34.51 -22.59 -79.39
N ARG A 2 33.83 -21.44 -79.30
CA ARG A 2 33.96 -20.47 -78.17
C ARG A 2 32.81 -20.68 -77.22
N THR A 3 33.08 -21.05 -75.99
CA THR A 3 32.12 -21.13 -74.90
C THR A 3 32.16 -19.81 -74.14
N ARG A 4 31.02 -19.10 -74.13
CA ARG A 4 30.83 -17.86 -73.38
C ARG A 4 30.27 -18.21 -72.00
N THR A 5 30.99 -17.88 -70.96
CA THR A 5 30.57 -17.97 -69.56
C THR A 5 29.76 -16.73 -69.19
N PHE A 6 28.49 -16.89 -68.79
CA PHE A 6 27.65 -15.81 -68.18
C PHE A 6 27.86 -15.79 -66.66
N LEU A 7 28.43 -14.72 -66.15
CA LEU A 7 28.40 -14.40 -64.71
C LEU A 7 27.08 -13.70 -64.42
N THR A 8 26.24 -14.36 -63.66
CA THR A 8 25.05 -13.74 -63.01
C THR A 8 25.44 -13.24 -61.64
N ALA A 9 25.50 -11.90 -61.48
CA ALA A 9 25.68 -11.23 -60.18
C ALA A 9 24.35 -11.27 -59.42
N LEU A 10 24.32 -12.00 -58.30
CA LEU A 10 23.18 -12.04 -57.38
C LEU A 10 23.37 -10.92 -56.34
N GLY A 11 22.64 -9.80 -56.49
CA GLY A 11 22.59 -8.71 -55.54
C GLY A 11 21.71 -9.11 -54.36
N VAL A 12 22.34 -9.36 -53.21
CA VAL A 12 21.62 -9.54 -51.93
C VAL A 12 21.27 -8.14 -51.38
N ALA A 13 20.02 -7.73 -51.55
CA ALA A 13 19.46 -6.57 -50.88
C ALA A 13 19.24 -6.91 -49.42
N LEU A 14 20.13 -6.44 -48.53
CA LEU A 14 19.97 -6.50 -47.07
C LEU A 14 18.96 -5.42 -46.69
N THR A 15 17.68 -5.74 -46.68
CA THR A 15 16.64 -4.91 -46.09
C THR A 15 16.78 -5.02 -44.58
N GLY A 16 17.48 -4.02 -43.98
CA GLY A 16 17.50 -3.83 -42.51
C GLY A 16 16.09 -3.50 -42.01
N MET A 17 15.39 -4.48 -41.42
CA MET A 17 14.25 -4.21 -40.59
C MET A 17 14.75 -3.48 -39.34
N LEU A 18 14.64 -2.15 -39.32
CA LEU A 18 14.60 -1.39 -38.07
C LEU A 18 13.32 -1.85 -37.35
N ALA A 19 13.46 -2.79 -36.44
CA ALA A 19 12.45 -3.03 -35.42
C ALA A 19 12.36 -1.73 -34.61
N ALA A 20 11.34 -0.91 -34.92
CA ALA A 20 10.96 0.17 -34.05
C ALA A 20 10.60 -0.47 -32.72
N GLN A 21 11.51 -0.38 -31.73
CA GLN A 21 11.16 -0.67 -30.35
C GLN A 21 10.08 0.33 -29.99
N VAL A 22 8.84 -0.15 -29.96
CA VAL A 22 7.74 0.58 -29.35
C VAL A 22 8.12 0.67 -27.88
N SER A 23 8.83 1.75 -27.52
CA SER A 23 9.05 2.11 -26.12
C SER A 23 7.68 2.36 -25.55
N CYS A 24 7.13 1.34 -24.88
CA CYS A 24 5.90 1.53 -24.10
C CYS A 24 6.25 2.60 -23.04
N ALA A 25 5.62 3.76 -23.15
CA ALA A 25 5.85 4.84 -22.17
C ALA A 25 5.62 4.28 -20.77
N GLY A 26 6.60 4.47 -19.85
CA GLY A 26 6.51 4.01 -18.48
C GLY A 26 5.30 4.61 -17.75
N THR A 27 4.92 4.04 -16.63
CA THR A 27 3.75 4.53 -15.86
C THR A 27 3.92 5.99 -15.47
N LEU A 28 5.12 6.42 -15.07
CA LEU A 28 5.38 7.83 -14.72
C LEU A 28 5.03 8.78 -15.86
N GLU A 29 5.43 8.47 -17.09
CA GLU A 29 5.13 9.31 -18.25
C GLU A 29 3.63 9.32 -18.58
N ASN A 30 2.96 8.18 -18.44
CA ASN A 30 1.52 8.08 -18.65
C ASN A 30 0.75 8.88 -17.59
N VAL A 31 1.15 8.82 -16.32
CA VAL A 31 0.59 9.60 -15.22
C VAL A 31 0.77 11.09 -15.47
N LYS A 32 1.98 11.54 -15.83
CA LYS A 32 2.25 12.95 -16.16
C LYS A 32 1.42 13.44 -17.34
N LYS A 33 1.34 12.65 -18.42
CA LYS A 33 0.56 12.98 -19.62
C LYS A 33 -0.95 13.10 -19.32
N ARG A 34 -1.47 12.24 -18.44
CA ARG A 34 -2.87 12.26 -18.02
C ARG A 34 -3.17 13.42 -17.07
N GLY A 35 -2.18 13.88 -16.30
CA GLY A 35 -2.30 14.96 -15.33
C GLY A 35 -2.87 14.55 -13.99
N GLU A 36 -3.01 13.25 -13.74
CA GLU A 36 -3.49 12.67 -12.49
C GLU A 36 -2.95 11.26 -12.25
N LEU A 37 -2.85 10.87 -10.97
CA LEU A 37 -2.58 9.51 -10.51
C LEU A 37 -3.91 8.74 -10.37
N ARG A 38 -3.98 7.49 -10.83
CA ARG A 38 -5.07 6.56 -10.50
C ARG A 38 -4.58 5.57 -9.46
N CYS A 39 -5.14 5.67 -8.26
CA CYS A 39 -4.71 4.84 -7.13
C CYS A 39 -5.83 3.89 -6.72
N GLY A 40 -5.57 2.57 -6.77
CA GLY A 40 -6.48 1.56 -6.28
C GLY A 40 -6.43 1.50 -4.75
N VAL A 41 -7.61 1.62 -4.12
CA VAL A 41 -7.81 1.67 -2.68
C VAL A 41 -8.88 0.67 -2.23
N SER A 42 -9.02 0.43 -0.93
CA SER A 42 -10.11 -0.40 -0.40
C SER A 42 -11.47 0.32 -0.57
N ASP A 43 -12.51 -0.46 -0.62
CA ASP A 43 -13.89 -0.04 -0.81
C ASP A 43 -14.61 0.39 0.48
N GLY A 44 -13.86 0.84 1.50
CA GLY A 44 -14.46 1.41 2.71
C GLY A 44 -13.84 0.95 4.03
N LEU A 45 -12.52 0.81 4.10
CA LEU A 45 -11.81 0.46 5.33
C LEU A 45 -11.41 1.72 6.11
N ALA A 46 -12.07 1.99 7.24
CA ALA A 46 -11.79 3.13 8.10
C ALA A 46 -10.31 3.15 8.55
N GLY A 47 -9.70 4.33 8.56
CA GLY A 47 -8.28 4.53 8.89
C GLY A 47 -7.31 4.19 7.75
N PHE A 48 -7.70 3.38 6.78
CA PHE A 48 -6.90 2.99 5.61
C PHE A 48 -7.38 3.69 4.34
N SER A 49 -8.58 3.41 3.89
CA SER A 49 -9.22 4.08 2.76
C SER A 49 -10.73 4.01 2.89
N ALA A 50 -11.33 5.11 3.31
CA ALA A 50 -12.77 5.26 3.41
C ALA A 50 -13.17 6.70 3.13
N PRO A 51 -14.33 6.96 2.49
CA PRO A 51 -14.85 8.30 2.36
C PRO A 51 -15.37 8.82 3.70
N ASP A 52 -15.14 10.09 3.98
CA ASP A 52 -15.78 10.81 5.08
C ASP A 52 -17.24 11.15 4.74
N ALA A 53 -17.96 11.80 5.67
CA ALA A 53 -19.35 12.21 5.48
C ALA A 53 -19.56 13.20 4.30
N LYS A 54 -18.47 13.81 3.79
CA LYS A 54 -18.48 14.71 2.62
C LYS A 54 -18.02 14.00 1.34
N GLY A 55 -17.80 12.68 1.39
CA GLY A 55 -17.30 11.89 0.27
C GLY A 55 -15.79 12.03 0.00
N ARG A 56 -15.02 12.68 0.88
CA ARG A 56 -13.56 12.81 0.71
C ARG A 56 -12.86 11.58 1.28
N TRP A 57 -12.03 10.96 0.46
CA TRP A 57 -11.24 9.80 0.83
C TRP A 57 -10.21 10.13 1.92
N GLN A 58 -10.16 9.31 2.96
CA GLN A 58 -9.26 9.45 4.12
C GLN A 58 -8.65 8.11 4.51
N GLY A 59 -7.47 8.17 5.13
CA GLY A 59 -6.77 7.01 5.67
C GLY A 59 -5.34 6.90 5.18
N ILE A 60 -4.54 6.04 5.81
CA ILE A 60 -3.10 5.91 5.55
C ILE A 60 -2.80 5.50 4.10
N ASP A 61 -3.63 4.64 3.51
CA ASP A 61 -3.50 4.23 2.11
C ASP A 61 -3.78 5.39 1.15
N THR A 62 -4.82 6.18 1.42
CA THR A 62 -5.14 7.36 0.60
C THR A 62 -4.11 8.46 0.74
N GLU A 63 -3.53 8.64 1.93
CA GLU A 63 -2.44 9.59 2.14
C GLU A 63 -1.15 9.17 1.40
N MET A 64 -0.86 7.88 1.30
CA MET A 64 0.22 7.37 0.47
C MET A 64 0.00 7.71 -1.01
N CYS A 65 -1.23 7.55 -1.52
CA CYS A 65 -1.58 7.95 -2.89
C CYS A 65 -1.42 9.47 -3.09
N ARG A 66 -1.88 10.29 -2.15
CA ARG A 66 -1.67 11.76 -2.17
C ARG A 66 -0.20 12.13 -2.14
N ALA A 67 0.60 11.42 -1.37
CA ALA A 67 2.04 11.67 -1.31
C ALA A 67 2.72 11.38 -2.67
N VAL A 68 2.34 10.30 -3.36
CA VAL A 68 2.83 10.00 -4.71
C VAL A 68 2.34 11.04 -5.72
N ALA A 69 1.07 11.44 -5.68
CA ALA A 69 0.55 12.53 -6.52
C ALA A 69 1.30 13.84 -6.27
N THR A 70 1.58 14.16 -5.00
CA THR A 70 2.36 15.34 -4.63
C THR A 70 3.81 15.25 -5.13
N ALA A 71 4.42 14.08 -5.07
CA ALA A 71 5.77 13.86 -5.63
C ALA A 71 5.83 14.16 -7.12
N VAL A 72 4.81 13.74 -7.87
CA VAL A 72 4.78 13.88 -9.34
C VAL A 72 4.33 15.27 -9.79
N PHE A 73 3.31 15.83 -9.14
CA PHE A 73 2.62 17.06 -9.60
C PHE A 73 2.81 18.26 -8.66
N GLY A 74 3.38 18.06 -7.47
CA GLY A 74 3.37 19.08 -6.43
C GLY A 74 1.98 19.33 -5.83
N ASP A 75 0.97 18.49 -6.11
CA ASP A 75 -0.43 18.69 -5.71
C ASP A 75 -1.06 17.37 -5.22
N PRO A 76 -1.50 17.28 -3.94
CA PRO A 76 -2.12 16.07 -3.38
C PRO A 76 -3.49 15.75 -3.96
N GLU A 77 -4.15 16.72 -4.62
CA GLU A 77 -5.47 16.53 -5.21
C GLU A 77 -5.41 15.97 -6.65
N LYS A 78 -4.20 15.82 -7.22
CA LYS A 78 -3.98 15.20 -8.53
C LYS A 78 -4.02 13.66 -8.46
N VAL A 79 -5.02 13.13 -7.76
CA VAL A 79 -5.25 11.69 -7.59
C VAL A 79 -6.72 11.34 -7.71
N THR A 80 -7.00 10.31 -8.50
CA THR A 80 -8.31 9.65 -8.53
C THR A 80 -8.21 8.34 -7.76
N PHE A 81 -9.04 8.19 -6.73
CA PHE A 81 -9.16 6.98 -5.95
C PHE A 81 -10.13 6.01 -6.62
N VAL A 82 -9.68 4.79 -6.88
CA VAL A 82 -10.48 3.72 -7.49
C VAL A 82 -10.72 2.66 -6.41
N PRO A 83 -11.94 2.60 -5.84
CA PRO A 83 -12.27 1.57 -4.86
C PRO A 83 -12.35 0.20 -5.54
N LEU A 84 -11.63 -0.78 -5.00
CA LEU A 84 -11.53 -2.11 -5.57
C LEU A 84 -11.80 -3.17 -4.49
N PRO A 85 -12.65 -4.17 -4.74
CA PRO A 85 -12.75 -5.35 -3.88
C PRO A 85 -11.43 -6.16 -3.94
N ASN A 86 -11.24 -7.09 -2.99
CA ASN A 86 -10.05 -7.93 -2.94
C ASN A 86 -9.85 -8.76 -4.22
N SER A 87 -10.94 -9.26 -4.80
CA SER A 87 -10.95 -10.11 -5.99
C SER A 87 -10.47 -9.40 -7.26
N GLU A 88 -10.63 -8.08 -7.35
CA GLU A 88 -10.39 -7.30 -8.58
C GLU A 88 -9.09 -6.50 -8.56
N ARG A 89 -8.54 -6.19 -7.38
CA ARG A 89 -7.40 -5.25 -7.23
C ARG A 89 -6.19 -5.59 -8.09
N PHE A 90 -5.83 -6.87 -8.19
CA PHE A 90 -4.64 -7.29 -8.94
C PHE A 90 -4.87 -7.18 -10.45
N THR A 91 -6.06 -7.56 -10.92
CA THR A 91 -6.43 -7.44 -12.34
C THR A 91 -6.49 -5.98 -12.77
N ALA A 92 -7.05 -5.08 -11.94
CA ALA A 92 -7.10 -3.65 -12.20
C ALA A 92 -5.68 -3.04 -12.31
N LEU A 93 -4.74 -3.48 -11.46
CA LEU A 93 -3.34 -3.04 -11.57
C LEU A 93 -2.64 -3.63 -12.81
N GLN A 94 -2.86 -4.90 -13.12
CA GLN A 94 -2.27 -5.56 -14.29
C GLN A 94 -2.75 -4.93 -15.60
N SER A 95 -4.04 -4.62 -15.72
CA SER A 95 -4.63 -4.01 -16.92
C SER A 95 -4.25 -2.54 -17.12
N GLY A 96 -3.72 -1.87 -16.08
CA GLY A 96 -3.43 -0.45 -16.11
C GLY A 96 -4.65 0.44 -15.85
N GLU A 97 -5.74 -0.08 -15.35
CA GLU A 97 -6.87 0.69 -14.83
C GLU A 97 -6.42 1.60 -13.70
N VAL A 98 -5.53 1.10 -12.82
CA VAL A 98 -4.83 1.88 -11.82
C VAL A 98 -3.33 1.85 -12.04
N ASP A 99 -2.63 2.89 -11.56
CA ASP A 99 -1.18 3.03 -11.70
C ASP A 99 -0.43 2.36 -10.55
N MET A 100 -1.05 2.31 -9.39
CA MET A 100 -0.57 1.65 -8.17
C MET A 100 -1.73 1.19 -7.30
N LEU A 101 -1.44 0.27 -6.40
CA LEU A 101 -2.31 -0.04 -5.27
C LEU A 101 -1.69 0.51 -3.99
N SER A 102 -2.47 1.20 -3.19
CA SER A 102 -2.28 1.41 -1.76
C SER A 102 -3.58 1.03 -1.09
N ARG A 103 -3.65 -0.25 -0.66
CA ARG A 103 -4.91 -0.92 -0.36
C ARG A 103 -4.71 -2.06 0.63
N ASN A 104 -4.11 -1.76 1.78
CA ASN A 104 -3.83 -2.77 2.82
C ASN A 104 -3.42 -4.13 2.21
N THR A 105 -2.50 -4.11 1.23
CA THR A 105 -2.10 -5.31 0.50
C THR A 105 -0.86 -5.91 1.11
N THR A 106 -1.00 -7.12 1.65
CA THR A 106 0.10 -7.87 2.26
C THR A 106 1.16 -8.24 1.23
N TRP A 107 2.40 -7.88 1.47
CA TRP A 107 3.55 -8.33 0.69
C TRP A 107 3.85 -9.80 1.03
N SER A 108 3.55 -10.68 0.10
CA SER A 108 3.83 -12.12 0.21
C SER A 108 4.62 -12.61 -1.01
N ALA A 109 5.33 -13.72 -0.83
CA ALA A 109 6.14 -14.30 -1.90
C ALA A 109 5.31 -14.65 -3.14
N SER A 110 4.09 -15.16 -2.98
CA SER A 110 3.21 -15.49 -4.10
C SER A 110 2.78 -14.24 -4.87
N ARG A 111 2.37 -13.17 -4.17
CA ARG A 111 1.94 -11.92 -4.80
C ARG A 111 3.08 -11.21 -5.51
N ASP A 112 4.28 -11.25 -4.93
CA ASP A 112 5.47 -10.59 -5.51
C ASP A 112 6.06 -11.36 -6.70
N ASN A 113 5.91 -12.69 -6.75
CA ASN A 113 6.60 -13.49 -7.76
C ASN A 113 5.69 -14.00 -8.90
N SER A 114 4.39 -14.20 -8.68
CA SER A 114 3.55 -14.93 -9.63
C SER A 114 2.59 -14.10 -10.47
N MET A 115 2.34 -12.84 -10.11
CA MET A 115 1.24 -12.05 -10.71
C MET A 115 1.69 -10.99 -11.73
N GLY A 116 2.97 -10.93 -12.13
CA GLY A 116 3.46 -9.81 -12.96
C GLY A 116 3.37 -8.45 -12.26
N LEU A 117 3.27 -8.47 -10.93
CA LEU A 117 3.21 -7.32 -10.04
C LEU A 117 4.44 -7.32 -9.14
N SER A 118 4.68 -6.22 -8.45
CA SER A 118 5.84 -6.05 -7.59
C SER A 118 5.54 -5.11 -6.42
N PHE A 119 6.16 -5.40 -5.29
CA PHE A 119 6.26 -4.46 -4.17
C PHE A 119 7.60 -3.72 -4.31
N PRO A 120 7.59 -2.42 -4.68
CA PRO A 120 8.81 -1.72 -5.06
C PRO A 120 9.77 -1.45 -3.89
N GLY A 121 9.33 -1.72 -2.68
CA GLY A 121 10.09 -1.54 -1.44
C GLY A 121 9.38 -0.61 -0.45
N GLY A 122 9.71 -0.83 0.85
CA GLY A 122 9.06 -0.16 1.98
C GLY A 122 7.71 -0.79 2.34
N VAL A 123 7.51 -1.00 3.63
CA VAL A 123 6.24 -1.45 4.22
C VAL A 123 5.53 -0.23 4.78
N LEU A 124 4.31 0.04 4.29
CA LEU A 124 3.52 1.17 4.75
C LEU A 124 2.97 0.94 6.15
N PHE A 125 2.57 -0.31 6.44
CA PHE A 125 2.02 -0.66 7.75
C PHE A 125 2.35 -2.11 8.11
N TYR A 126 3.00 -2.34 9.25
CA TYR A 126 3.27 -3.66 9.81
C TYR A 126 2.09 -4.13 10.64
N ASP A 127 1.44 -5.19 10.21
CA ASP A 127 0.26 -5.78 10.85
C ASP A 127 0.44 -7.28 11.12
N GLY A 128 -0.61 -7.90 11.58
CA GLY A 128 -0.78 -9.33 11.77
C GLY A 128 -2.25 -9.66 11.82
N GLN A 129 -2.61 -10.88 11.42
CA GLN A 129 -3.98 -11.36 11.48
C GLN A 129 -4.36 -11.78 12.89
N GLY A 130 -5.57 -11.41 13.33
CA GLY A 130 -6.16 -11.78 14.60
C GLY A 130 -7.61 -12.22 14.45
N PHE A 131 -8.30 -12.25 15.59
CA PHE A 131 -9.71 -12.59 15.66
C PHE A 131 -10.48 -11.57 16.49
N MET A 132 -11.70 -11.27 16.08
CA MET A 132 -12.69 -10.53 16.87
C MET A 132 -13.89 -11.45 17.13
N VAL A 133 -14.32 -11.54 18.39
CA VAL A 133 -15.42 -12.39 18.86
C VAL A 133 -16.48 -11.55 19.55
N HIS A 134 -17.68 -12.08 19.69
CA HIS A 134 -18.72 -11.48 20.54
C HIS A 134 -18.30 -11.53 22.00
N LYS A 135 -18.48 -10.43 22.72
CA LYS A 135 -18.10 -10.32 24.13
C LYS A 135 -18.79 -11.33 25.04
N ASP A 136 -20.03 -11.61 24.77
CA ASP A 136 -20.86 -12.55 25.50
C ASP A 136 -20.50 -14.02 25.29
N ALA A 137 -19.76 -14.32 24.19
CA ALA A 137 -19.21 -15.65 23.95
C ALA A 137 -18.13 -16.05 24.97
N GLY A 138 -17.49 -15.08 25.65
CA GLY A 138 -16.51 -15.31 26.70
C GLY A 138 -15.18 -15.91 26.23
N VAL A 139 -14.98 -16.06 24.92
CA VAL A 139 -13.76 -16.60 24.29
C VAL A 139 -12.57 -15.67 24.56
N LYS A 140 -11.45 -16.25 24.95
CA LYS A 140 -10.22 -15.51 25.29
C LYS A 140 -9.03 -15.82 24.39
N SER A 141 -9.09 -16.93 23.63
CA SER A 141 -8.04 -17.38 22.74
C SER A 141 -8.63 -17.99 21.47
N PRO A 142 -7.99 -17.82 20.31
CA PRO A 142 -8.43 -18.47 19.07
C PRO A 142 -8.49 -20.00 19.16
N LYS A 143 -7.79 -20.61 20.12
CA LYS A 143 -7.83 -22.06 20.39
C LYS A 143 -9.17 -22.54 20.92
N GLU A 144 -9.99 -21.64 21.40
CA GLU A 144 -11.34 -21.92 21.91
C GLU A 144 -12.40 -21.86 20.80
N LEU A 145 -12.01 -21.61 19.54
CA LEU A 145 -12.90 -21.49 18.38
C LEU A 145 -13.11 -22.82 17.63
N ASP A 146 -12.92 -23.97 18.28
CA ASP A 146 -13.22 -25.26 17.66
C ASP A 146 -14.71 -25.40 17.33
N GLY A 147 -15.02 -25.73 16.07
CA GLY A 147 -16.39 -25.82 15.55
C GLY A 147 -17.07 -24.48 15.23
N ALA A 148 -16.40 -23.33 15.46
CA ALA A 148 -16.98 -22.02 15.27
C ALA A 148 -17.18 -21.67 13.78
N THR A 149 -18.15 -20.80 13.50
CA THR A 149 -18.32 -20.12 12.22
C THR A 149 -17.44 -18.88 12.19
N VAL A 150 -16.37 -18.92 11.38
CA VAL A 150 -15.40 -17.81 11.26
C VAL A 150 -15.55 -17.13 9.91
N CYS A 151 -15.78 -15.83 9.96
CA CYS A 151 -15.99 -14.99 8.80
C CYS A 151 -14.72 -14.23 8.42
N THR A 152 -14.47 -14.08 7.13
CA THR A 152 -13.33 -13.32 6.57
C THR A 152 -13.69 -12.73 5.21
N GLN A 153 -12.75 -11.99 4.59
CA GLN A 153 -12.93 -11.49 3.22
C GLN A 153 -12.33 -12.45 2.19
N SER A 154 -13.11 -12.70 1.14
CA SER A 154 -12.69 -13.47 -0.03
C SER A 154 -11.43 -12.88 -0.69
N GLY A 155 -10.52 -13.74 -1.18
CA GLY A 155 -9.29 -13.33 -1.87
C GLY A 155 -8.26 -12.59 -1.00
N SER A 156 -8.38 -12.71 0.32
CA SER A 156 -7.43 -12.17 1.30
C SER A 156 -6.37 -13.21 1.70
N THR A 157 -5.25 -12.75 2.27
CA THR A 157 -4.30 -13.63 2.98
C THR A 157 -4.94 -14.25 4.21
N SER A 158 -5.89 -13.53 4.81
CA SER A 158 -6.59 -13.96 6.02
C SER A 158 -7.37 -15.25 5.82
N GLU A 159 -7.96 -15.46 4.65
CA GLU A 159 -8.64 -16.70 4.30
C GLU A 159 -7.67 -17.90 4.33
N MET A 160 -6.48 -17.77 3.73
CA MET A 160 -5.47 -18.82 3.70
C MET A 160 -4.84 -19.07 5.08
N ASN A 161 -4.42 -17.99 5.76
CA ASN A 161 -3.80 -18.09 7.09
C ASN A 161 -4.74 -18.72 8.12
N MET A 162 -6.03 -18.41 8.04
CA MET A 162 -7.06 -19.01 8.90
C MET A 162 -7.11 -20.52 8.70
N ALA A 163 -7.15 -21.00 7.45
CA ALA A 163 -7.15 -22.42 7.14
C ALA A 163 -5.91 -23.11 7.70
N ASP A 164 -4.73 -22.53 7.48
CA ASP A 164 -3.46 -23.05 7.98
C ASP A 164 -3.42 -23.08 9.51
N TYR A 165 -3.91 -22.03 10.16
CA TYR A 165 -3.93 -21.94 11.62
C TYR A 165 -4.80 -23.06 12.22
N PHE A 166 -6.07 -23.17 11.81
CA PHE A 166 -6.98 -24.18 12.34
C PHE A 166 -6.44 -25.60 12.09
N ALA A 167 -5.95 -25.89 10.89
CA ALA A 167 -5.32 -27.16 10.58
C ALA A 167 -4.11 -27.45 11.48
N SER A 168 -3.23 -26.47 11.70
CA SER A 168 -2.03 -26.63 12.54
C SER A 168 -2.35 -26.87 14.03
N GLN A 169 -3.49 -26.35 14.50
CA GLN A 169 -3.95 -26.55 15.87
C GLN A 169 -4.83 -27.81 16.03
N GLY A 170 -5.16 -28.51 14.94
CA GLY A 170 -6.08 -29.65 14.96
C GLY A 170 -7.53 -29.27 15.27
N LEU A 171 -7.91 -28.02 14.97
CA LEU A 171 -9.23 -27.47 15.18
C LEU A 171 -10.07 -27.50 13.91
N HIS A 172 -11.38 -27.56 14.06
CA HIS A 172 -12.35 -27.45 12.98
C HIS A 172 -13.04 -26.09 13.02
N TYR A 173 -13.48 -25.59 11.89
CA TYR A 173 -14.27 -24.36 11.79
C TYR A 173 -15.11 -24.37 10.50
N GLN A 174 -16.10 -23.48 10.44
CA GLN A 174 -16.88 -23.22 9.22
C GLN A 174 -16.47 -21.86 8.65
N ALA A 175 -15.84 -21.86 7.45
CA ALA A 175 -15.46 -20.62 6.79
C ALA A 175 -16.67 -19.99 6.09
N VAL A 176 -16.88 -18.69 6.31
CA VAL A 176 -17.83 -17.88 5.53
C VAL A 176 -17.11 -16.65 5.02
N THR A 177 -17.15 -16.43 3.70
CA THR A 177 -16.44 -15.32 3.05
C THR A 177 -17.39 -14.24 2.55
N PHE A 178 -16.93 -13.00 2.57
CA PHE A 178 -17.63 -11.82 2.11
C PHE A 178 -16.73 -10.97 1.20
N GLU A 179 -17.32 -10.24 0.27
CA GLU A 179 -16.56 -9.42 -0.68
C GLU A 179 -16.10 -8.08 -0.07
N SER A 180 -16.89 -7.48 0.83
CA SER A 180 -16.60 -6.16 1.39
C SER A 180 -16.53 -6.15 2.92
N PRO A 181 -15.80 -5.17 3.52
CA PRO A 181 -15.77 -4.96 4.98
C PRO A 181 -17.16 -4.73 5.56
N ALA A 182 -18.04 -4.02 4.85
CA ALA A 182 -19.39 -3.72 5.30
C ALA A 182 -20.26 -4.97 5.40
N GLN A 183 -20.16 -5.89 4.42
CA GLN A 183 -20.89 -7.17 4.48
C GLN A 183 -20.39 -8.05 5.62
N LEU A 184 -19.07 -8.10 5.83
CA LEU A 184 -18.43 -8.83 6.91
C LEU A 184 -18.91 -8.32 8.28
N LEU A 185 -18.94 -6.99 8.47
CA LEU A 185 -19.42 -6.35 9.69
C LEU A 185 -20.92 -6.66 9.94
N ALA A 186 -21.74 -6.52 8.90
CA ALA A 186 -23.18 -6.80 9.01
C ALA A 186 -23.47 -8.27 9.35
N ALA A 187 -22.68 -9.21 8.82
CA ALA A 187 -22.80 -10.63 9.13
C ALA A 187 -22.45 -10.92 10.60
N PHE A 188 -21.42 -10.27 11.14
CA PHE A 188 -21.04 -10.37 12.54
C PHE A 188 -22.11 -9.78 13.45
N GLU A 189 -22.56 -8.55 13.20
CA GLU A 189 -23.67 -7.93 13.97
C GLU A 189 -24.96 -8.76 13.94
N GLY A 190 -25.20 -9.45 12.83
CA GLY A 190 -26.34 -10.37 12.67
C GLY A 190 -26.12 -11.77 13.25
N SER A 191 -25.03 -12.00 13.99
CA SER A 191 -24.66 -13.30 14.60
C SER A 191 -24.59 -14.46 13.58
N ARG A 192 -24.25 -14.17 12.31
CA ARG A 192 -23.94 -15.20 11.30
C ARG A 192 -22.51 -15.74 11.45
N CYS A 193 -21.68 -15.05 12.19
CA CYS A 193 -20.30 -15.39 12.48
C CYS A 193 -20.11 -15.38 13.99
N ASP A 194 -19.51 -16.43 14.52
CA ASP A 194 -19.04 -16.47 15.91
C ASP A 194 -17.78 -15.61 16.07
N ALA A 195 -16.96 -15.55 15.00
CA ALA A 195 -15.77 -14.73 14.96
C ALA A 195 -15.54 -14.10 13.57
N ILE A 196 -14.85 -12.96 13.55
CA ILE A 196 -14.20 -12.41 12.34
C ILE A 196 -12.69 -12.65 12.45
N SER A 197 -12.06 -13.09 11.37
CA SER A 197 -10.60 -13.15 11.27
C SER A 197 -10.11 -12.32 10.07
N THR A 198 -9.26 -11.34 10.38
CA THR A 198 -8.59 -10.46 9.40
C THR A 198 -7.43 -9.74 10.09
N ASP A 199 -6.76 -8.79 9.39
CA ASP A 199 -5.71 -7.96 9.97
C ASP A 199 -6.18 -7.26 11.25
N SER A 200 -5.33 -7.19 12.26
CA SER A 200 -5.66 -6.63 13.58
C SER A 200 -6.11 -5.16 13.48
N SER A 201 -5.47 -4.39 12.61
CA SER A 201 -5.89 -3.01 12.34
C SER A 201 -7.28 -2.95 11.68
N GLN A 202 -7.58 -3.88 10.78
CA GLN A 202 -8.92 -3.99 10.17
C GLN A 202 -9.96 -4.43 11.19
N LEU A 203 -9.63 -5.33 12.14
CA LEU A 203 -10.52 -5.66 13.25
C LEU A 203 -10.83 -4.44 14.11
N ALA A 204 -9.83 -3.60 14.39
CA ALA A 204 -10.04 -2.34 15.10
C ALA A 204 -10.96 -1.37 14.33
N ALA A 205 -10.78 -1.28 13.02
CA ALA A 205 -11.63 -0.49 12.13
C ALA A 205 -13.08 -0.99 12.14
N LEU A 206 -13.30 -2.29 11.99
CA LEU A 206 -14.62 -2.91 12.03
C LEU A 206 -15.27 -2.72 13.40
N ARG A 207 -14.52 -2.96 14.49
CA ARG A 207 -15.03 -2.75 15.85
C ARG A 207 -15.50 -1.32 16.08
N SER A 208 -14.77 -0.33 15.58
CA SER A 208 -15.16 1.08 15.72
C SER A 208 -16.47 1.44 15.02
N GLN A 209 -16.89 0.64 14.05
CA GLN A 209 -18.12 0.81 13.27
C GLN A 209 -19.30 -0.03 13.77
N LEU A 210 -19.10 -0.93 14.75
CA LEU A 210 -20.19 -1.66 15.38
C LEU A 210 -21.18 -0.69 16.04
N LYS A 211 -22.47 -1.00 16.00
CA LYS A 211 -23.52 -0.25 16.74
C LYS A 211 -23.21 -0.13 18.21
N ALA A 212 -22.57 -1.16 18.77
CA ALA A 212 -22.04 -1.18 20.13
C ALA A 212 -20.56 -1.65 20.07
N PRO A 213 -19.59 -0.75 19.96
CA PRO A 213 -18.15 -1.11 19.80
C PRO A 213 -17.63 -2.06 20.88
N ASP A 214 -18.17 -1.96 22.12
CA ASP A 214 -17.76 -2.80 23.24
C ASP A 214 -18.35 -4.23 23.19
N SER A 215 -19.23 -4.53 22.24
CA SER A 215 -19.74 -5.90 22.01
C SER A 215 -18.74 -6.78 21.26
N GLY A 216 -17.76 -6.20 20.55
CA GLY A 216 -16.70 -6.92 19.87
C GLY A 216 -15.41 -6.91 20.70
N VAL A 217 -14.83 -8.08 20.93
CA VAL A 217 -13.54 -8.26 21.62
C VAL A 217 -12.51 -8.77 20.63
N ILE A 218 -11.45 -8.00 20.42
CA ILE A 218 -10.29 -8.45 19.63
C ILE A 218 -9.39 -9.28 20.54
N LEU A 219 -9.14 -10.53 20.15
CA LEU A 219 -8.26 -11.44 20.88
C LEU A 219 -6.80 -10.98 20.79
N PRO A 220 -5.98 -11.24 21.82
CA PRO A 220 -4.62 -10.72 21.86
C PRO A 220 -3.63 -11.43 20.91
N GLU A 221 -3.93 -12.65 20.49
CA GLU A 221 -3.04 -13.46 19.67
C GLU A 221 -3.11 -13.05 18.21
N MET A 222 -1.93 -12.94 17.58
CA MET A 222 -1.76 -12.79 16.14
C MET A 222 -1.27 -14.11 15.54
N ILE A 223 -1.91 -14.56 14.48
CA ILE A 223 -1.62 -15.84 13.81
C ILE A 223 -0.75 -15.71 12.56
N SER A 224 -0.47 -14.48 12.10
CA SER A 224 0.36 -14.25 10.91
C SER A 224 1.18 -12.95 11.00
N LYS A 225 1.98 -12.73 9.96
CA LYS A 225 2.66 -11.45 9.67
C LYS A 225 2.05 -10.87 8.40
N GLU A 226 1.57 -9.64 8.50
CA GLU A 226 0.93 -8.92 7.40
C GLU A 226 1.67 -7.60 7.14
N PRO A 227 2.81 -7.62 6.39
CA PRO A 227 3.47 -6.39 5.96
C PRO A 227 2.68 -5.77 4.82
N LEU A 228 1.90 -4.73 5.11
CA LEU A 228 1.06 -4.05 4.13
C LEU A 228 1.90 -3.03 3.38
N ALA A 229 1.91 -3.10 2.04
CA ALA A 229 2.78 -2.27 1.22
C ALA A 229 2.11 -1.84 -0.10
N PRO A 230 2.53 -0.69 -0.67
CA PRO A 230 2.13 -0.30 -2.02
C PRO A 230 2.60 -1.32 -3.06
N MET A 231 1.82 -1.49 -4.13
CA MET A 231 2.11 -2.42 -5.20
C MET A 231 2.03 -1.72 -6.57
N VAL A 232 2.92 -2.11 -7.49
CA VAL A 232 3.00 -1.60 -8.86
C VAL A 232 3.11 -2.76 -9.86
N ARG A 233 3.00 -2.47 -11.15
CA ARG A 233 3.32 -3.44 -12.21
C ARG A 233 4.80 -3.76 -12.21
N ARG A 234 5.14 -5.03 -12.40
CA ARG A 234 6.53 -5.48 -12.53
C ARG A 234 7.15 -4.97 -13.85
N GLY A 235 8.45 -4.71 -13.83
CA GLY A 235 9.19 -4.25 -15.00
C GLY A 235 9.13 -2.74 -15.24
N ASP A 236 8.44 -1.98 -14.39
CA ASP A 236 8.46 -0.52 -14.40
C ASP A 236 9.25 0.01 -13.19
N GLU A 237 10.55 -0.25 -13.21
CA GLU A 237 11.45 0.16 -12.12
C GLU A 237 11.44 1.68 -11.84
N PRO A 238 11.41 2.58 -12.85
CA PRO A 238 11.35 4.02 -12.59
C PRO A 238 10.11 4.40 -11.78
N TRP A 239 8.95 3.83 -12.12
CA TRP A 239 7.71 4.06 -11.37
C TRP A 239 7.79 3.46 -9.95
N GLY A 240 8.28 2.24 -9.84
CA GLY A 240 8.50 1.60 -8.53
C GLY A 240 9.39 2.45 -7.62
N LYS A 241 10.47 3.06 -8.15
CA LYS A 241 11.33 3.98 -7.40
C LYS A 241 10.61 5.24 -6.94
N VAL A 242 9.75 5.83 -7.78
CA VAL A 242 8.93 6.98 -7.36
C VAL A 242 8.05 6.60 -6.16
N VAL A 243 7.37 5.46 -6.23
CA VAL A 243 6.48 5.00 -5.15
C VAL A 243 7.27 4.69 -3.87
N SER A 244 8.36 3.92 -3.95
CA SER A 244 9.16 3.56 -2.76
C SER A 244 9.84 4.76 -2.13
N TRP A 245 10.46 5.64 -2.93
CA TRP A 245 11.12 6.83 -2.40
C TRP A 245 10.15 7.86 -1.83
N THR A 246 8.89 7.89 -2.29
CA THR A 246 7.84 8.68 -1.64
C THR A 246 7.63 8.24 -0.20
N LEU A 247 7.51 6.94 0.06
CA LEU A 247 7.39 6.42 1.43
C LEU A 247 8.68 6.68 2.23
N TYR A 248 9.84 6.44 1.64
CA TYR A 248 11.12 6.68 2.32
C TYR A 248 11.35 8.16 2.62
N ALA A 249 10.89 9.09 1.80
CA ALA A 249 10.96 10.51 2.10
C ALA A 249 10.12 10.89 3.33
N MET A 250 8.94 10.32 3.47
CA MET A 250 8.08 10.55 4.64
C MET A 250 8.69 9.98 5.92
N LEU A 251 9.32 8.79 5.85
CA LEU A 251 10.01 8.16 6.98
C LEU A 251 11.29 8.94 7.37
N ASN A 252 12.13 9.30 6.39
CA ASN A 252 13.33 10.11 6.63
C ASN A 252 12.97 11.48 7.22
N ALA A 253 11.88 12.10 6.76
CA ALA A 253 11.41 13.37 7.31
C ALA A 253 11.01 13.23 8.78
N GLU A 254 10.28 12.17 9.15
CA GLU A 254 9.96 11.91 10.56
C GLU A 254 11.22 11.70 11.39
N GLU A 255 12.17 10.88 10.91
CA GLU A 255 13.43 10.59 11.60
C GLU A 255 14.28 11.85 11.84
N MET A 256 14.28 12.78 10.88
CA MET A 256 15.00 14.05 10.98
C MET A 256 14.20 15.14 11.72
N GLY A 257 13.00 14.85 12.23
CA GLY A 257 12.12 15.82 12.90
C GLY A 257 11.55 16.89 11.97
N ILE A 258 11.48 16.60 10.66
CA ILE A 258 10.85 17.47 9.67
C ILE A 258 9.37 17.13 9.58
N ASN A 259 8.50 18.13 9.69
CA ASN A 259 7.05 17.99 9.65
C ASN A 259 6.40 19.11 8.83
N SER A 260 5.09 19.02 8.62
CA SER A 260 4.33 19.97 7.82
C SER A 260 4.41 21.42 8.30
N LYS A 261 4.71 21.65 9.59
CA LYS A 261 4.76 22.98 10.22
C LYS A 261 6.15 23.63 10.10
N ASN A 262 7.23 22.83 10.07
CA ASN A 262 8.60 23.33 10.12
C ASN A 262 9.40 23.17 8.82
N VAL A 263 8.87 22.43 7.83
CA VAL A 263 9.58 22.08 6.60
C VAL A 263 10.07 23.30 5.83
N ASP A 264 9.30 24.39 5.74
CA ASP A 264 9.71 25.61 5.03
C ASP A 264 10.93 26.28 5.70
N THR A 265 10.90 26.37 7.03
CA THR A 265 12.02 26.92 7.80
C THR A 265 13.27 26.05 7.64
N LEU A 266 13.12 24.73 7.75
CA LEU A 266 14.23 23.78 7.61
C LEU A 266 14.75 23.69 6.17
N ALA A 267 13.93 23.95 5.17
CA ALA A 267 14.37 24.07 3.78
C ALA A 267 15.21 25.32 3.52
N THR A 268 14.97 26.40 4.27
CA THR A 268 15.78 27.63 4.18
C THR A 268 17.11 27.50 4.93
N THR A 269 17.08 26.82 6.08
CA THR A 269 18.28 26.64 6.93
C THR A 269 18.34 25.17 7.39
N PRO A 270 18.82 24.25 6.52
CA PRO A 270 18.96 22.85 6.88
C PRO A 270 19.97 22.64 8.01
N LYS A 271 19.63 21.77 8.96
CA LYS A 271 20.47 21.47 10.12
C LYS A 271 21.54 20.41 9.85
N SER A 272 21.44 19.69 8.73
CA SER A 272 22.40 18.67 8.31
C SER A 272 22.45 18.53 6.79
N PRO A 273 23.54 17.97 6.24
CA PRO A 273 23.63 17.66 4.80
C PRO A 273 22.51 16.72 4.31
N ASP A 274 22.14 15.70 5.08
CA ASP A 274 21.07 14.77 4.72
C ASP A 274 19.71 15.48 4.65
N MET A 275 19.45 16.42 5.57
CA MET A 275 18.26 17.27 5.52
C MET A 275 18.25 18.17 4.27
N ALA A 276 19.40 18.78 3.92
CA ALA A 276 19.53 19.61 2.73
C ALA A 276 19.23 18.80 1.45
N ARG A 277 19.72 17.56 1.37
CA ARG A 277 19.45 16.66 0.25
C ARG A 277 17.98 16.27 0.17
N LEU A 278 17.39 15.82 1.27
CA LEU A 278 15.97 15.43 1.30
C LEU A 278 15.07 16.59 0.87
N LEU A 279 15.39 17.81 1.29
CA LEU A 279 14.61 19.01 0.98
C LEU A 279 14.97 19.66 -0.38
N GLY A 280 15.82 18.99 -1.18
CA GLY A 280 16.18 19.45 -2.54
C GLY A 280 17.08 20.68 -2.60
N LYS A 281 17.83 20.97 -1.51
CA LYS A 281 18.77 22.10 -1.42
C LYS A 281 20.21 21.70 -1.78
N ASP A 282 20.49 20.41 -1.80
CA ASP A 282 21.76 19.80 -2.21
C ASP A 282 21.49 18.57 -3.08
N GLY A 283 22.22 18.45 -4.19
CA GLY A 283 22.04 17.33 -5.15
C GLY A 283 20.83 17.48 -6.08
N ASP A 284 20.61 16.44 -6.88
CA ASP A 284 19.59 16.38 -7.93
C ASP A 284 18.70 15.12 -7.85
N PHE A 285 18.47 14.60 -6.65
CA PHE A 285 17.75 13.35 -6.40
C PHE A 285 16.34 13.33 -7.00
N GLY A 286 15.63 14.47 -6.99
CA GLY A 286 14.35 14.59 -7.68
C GLY A 286 14.47 14.32 -9.17
N LYS A 287 15.46 14.92 -9.84
CA LYS A 287 15.69 14.73 -11.28
C LYS A 287 16.03 13.28 -11.62
N GLN A 288 16.81 12.60 -10.77
CA GLN A 288 17.12 11.18 -10.94
C GLN A 288 15.89 10.28 -10.89
N LEU A 289 14.85 10.70 -10.16
CA LEU A 289 13.52 10.04 -10.11
C LEU A 289 12.58 10.53 -11.24
N GLY A 290 13.02 11.47 -12.07
CA GLY A 290 12.15 12.14 -13.05
C GLY A 290 11.17 13.13 -12.43
N LEU A 291 11.45 13.63 -11.23
CA LEU A 291 10.62 14.57 -10.44
C LEU A 291 11.31 15.94 -10.32
N SER A 292 10.61 16.91 -9.73
CA SER A 292 11.24 18.16 -9.30
C SER A 292 12.15 17.93 -8.08
N ASN A 293 13.18 18.77 -7.89
CA ASN A 293 14.08 18.59 -6.74
C ASN A 293 13.41 18.85 -5.39
N ASP A 294 12.33 19.60 -5.36
CA ASP A 294 11.55 19.93 -4.16
C ASP A 294 10.43 18.89 -3.87
N TRP A 295 10.43 17.75 -4.55
CA TRP A 295 9.40 16.71 -4.44
C TRP A 295 9.14 16.28 -3.00
N ALA A 296 10.18 16.00 -2.22
CA ALA A 296 10.07 15.57 -0.82
C ALA A 296 9.62 16.71 0.11
N HIS A 297 10.13 17.94 -0.13
CA HIS A 297 9.64 19.14 0.55
C HIS A 297 8.12 19.30 0.34
N ASN A 298 7.66 19.17 -0.91
CA ASN A 298 6.25 19.31 -1.24
C ASN A 298 5.39 18.21 -0.58
N ILE A 299 5.87 16.96 -0.52
CA ILE A 299 5.18 15.87 0.20
C ILE A 299 5.00 16.27 1.67
N VAL A 300 6.09 16.59 2.37
CA VAL A 300 6.03 16.90 3.80
C VAL A 300 5.18 18.13 4.06
N LYS A 301 5.28 19.17 3.21
CA LYS A 301 4.49 20.40 3.36
C LYS A 301 2.99 20.17 3.21
N LYS A 302 2.57 19.35 2.23
CA LYS A 302 1.16 19.24 1.82
C LYS A 302 0.47 18.00 2.37
N VAL A 303 1.23 16.94 2.62
CA VAL A 303 0.70 15.67 3.12
C VAL A 303 1.21 15.37 4.53
N GLY A 304 2.46 15.73 4.85
CA GLY A 304 3.09 15.48 6.13
C GLY A 304 4.15 14.37 6.08
N ASN A 305 4.84 14.14 7.19
CA ASN A 305 5.71 13.00 7.37
C ASN A 305 4.90 11.74 7.76
N TYR A 306 5.56 10.58 7.83
CA TYR A 306 4.89 9.32 8.15
C TYR A 306 4.21 9.34 9.54
N GLY A 307 4.84 9.94 10.55
CA GLY A 307 4.28 10.05 11.90
C GLY A 307 3.01 10.88 11.95
N GLU A 308 2.99 12.03 11.25
CA GLU A 308 1.80 12.87 11.14
C GLU A 308 0.64 12.14 10.45
N ILE A 309 0.96 11.39 9.38
CA ILE A 309 -0.03 10.60 8.65
C ILE A 309 -0.58 9.47 9.53
N PHE A 310 0.30 8.67 10.14
CA PHE A 310 -0.09 7.59 11.03
C PHE A 310 -1.01 8.08 12.12
N ASP A 311 -0.62 9.15 12.82
CA ASP A 311 -1.33 9.68 13.98
C ASP A 311 -2.75 10.13 13.64
N ARG A 312 -2.95 10.86 12.55
CA ARG A 312 -4.27 11.35 12.16
C ARG A 312 -5.17 10.32 11.49
N THR A 313 -4.60 9.22 10.93
CA THR A 313 -5.38 8.24 10.17
C THR A 313 -5.72 6.98 10.97
N VAL A 314 -4.76 6.44 11.70
CA VAL A 314 -4.90 5.18 12.46
C VAL A 314 -4.45 5.33 13.92
N GLY A 315 -3.65 6.36 14.24
CA GLY A 315 -3.00 6.58 15.53
C GLY A 315 -3.88 7.25 16.58
N GLU A 316 -3.25 7.92 17.53
CA GLU A 316 -3.89 8.47 18.73
C GLU A 316 -4.99 9.49 18.43
N HIS A 317 -4.80 10.31 17.40
CA HIS A 317 -5.78 11.34 16.99
C HIS A 317 -6.81 10.81 15.97
N SER A 318 -6.86 9.50 15.75
CA SER A 318 -7.87 8.84 14.93
C SER A 318 -8.92 8.11 15.79
N PRO A 319 -10.06 7.74 15.19
CA PRO A 319 -11.03 6.87 15.87
C PRO A 319 -10.48 5.49 16.27
N LEU A 320 -9.43 5.00 15.59
CA LEU A 320 -8.85 3.68 15.82
C LEU A 320 -7.90 3.63 17.02
N LYS A 321 -7.24 4.74 17.33
CA LYS A 321 -6.29 4.91 18.44
C LYS A 321 -5.23 3.80 18.54
N LEU A 322 -4.71 3.36 17.40
CA LEU A 322 -3.69 2.33 17.36
C LEU A 322 -2.35 2.88 17.87
N ALA A 323 -1.69 2.11 18.72
CA ALA A 323 -0.32 2.40 19.11
C ALA A 323 0.63 2.21 17.92
N ARG A 324 1.71 2.99 17.85
CA ARG A 324 2.74 2.85 16.81
C ARG A 324 3.32 1.42 16.76
N GLY A 325 3.69 0.83 17.89
CA GLY A 325 4.22 -0.52 17.98
C GLY A 325 5.28 -0.79 16.92
N LYS A 326 5.11 -1.84 16.12
CA LYS A 326 6.00 -2.18 15.01
C LYS A 326 6.09 -1.08 13.93
N ASN A 327 5.12 -0.19 13.86
CA ASN A 327 5.07 0.95 12.94
C ASN A 327 5.85 2.17 13.43
N ALA A 328 6.48 2.13 14.60
CA ALA A 328 7.43 3.13 15.04
C ALA A 328 8.72 3.06 14.19
N LEU A 329 9.49 4.16 14.18
CA LEU A 329 10.80 4.17 13.55
C LEU A 329 11.75 3.19 14.24
N TRP A 330 12.75 2.70 13.53
CA TRP A 330 13.75 1.76 14.02
C TRP A 330 14.47 2.26 15.27
N ASN A 331 14.78 3.55 15.35
CA ASN A 331 15.41 4.19 16.51
C ASN A 331 14.46 4.43 17.70
N ALA A 332 13.16 4.17 17.51
CA ALA A 332 12.12 4.18 18.54
C ALA A 332 11.54 2.78 18.83
N GLY A 333 12.27 1.72 18.45
CA GLY A 333 11.92 0.33 18.72
C GLY A 333 10.95 -0.32 17.75
N GLY A 334 10.63 0.34 16.63
CA GLY A 334 9.79 -0.20 15.57
C GLY A 334 10.58 -0.80 14.40
N PHE A 335 9.89 -1.05 13.29
CA PHE A 335 10.45 -1.64 12.07
C PHE A 335 10.53 -0.66 10.90
N GLN A 336 10.00 0.55 11.05
CA GLN A 336 10.08 1.54 9.97
C GLN A 336 11.53 2.02 9.82
N TYR A 337 12.10 1.66 8.66
CA TYR A 337 13.50 1.92 8.32
C TYR A 337 13.59 2.36 6.86
N ALA A 338 14.06 3.57 6.62
CA ALA A 338 14.24 4.09 5.27
C ALA A 338 15.73 4.17 4.89
N PRO A 339 16.09 3.89 3.62
CA PRO A 339 17.44 4.17 3.14
C PRO A 339 17.77 5.65 3.24
N PRO A 340 19.05 6.02 3.51
CA PRO A 340 19.47 7.42 3.59
C PRO A 340 19.46 8.09 2.21
N VAL A 341 19.20 9.39 2.17
CA VAL A 341 19.27 10.23 0.96
C VAL A 341 20.71 10.68 0.75
N ARG A 342 21.48 9.94 -0.07
CA ARG A 342 22.90 10.20 -0.34
C ARG A 342 23.24 10.04 -1.81
#